data_64055f7427cbec36afede518bf3c70e4
#
_entry.id   64055f7427cbec36afede518bf3c70e4
#
_cell.length_a   1.000
_cell.length_b   1.000
_cell.length_c   1.000
_cell.angle_alpha   90.00
_cell.angle_beta   90.00
_cell.angle_gamma   90.00
#
_symmetry.space_group_name_H-M   'P 1'
#
loop_
_entity.id
_entity.type
_entity.pdbx_description
1 polymer ?
#
loop_
_entity_poly.entity_id
_entity_poly.type
_entity_poly.pdbx_seq_one_letter_code
_entity_poly.pdbx_strand_id
1 'polypeptide(L)'
;MFEELSQRLEDAVRGLRGQAAISETNVDGALKNVRRALLEADVSLQVVQDFVADVRSKALGAEVVRGITPDQQFIQLVHNELVEVMGGANAPLAQAETLPTVVLMAGLQGAGKTTATAKLGLHLKEQGRKALLVAADVYRPAAIDQLQTLGRQIGVEVFSLGADAKPEDIAAAGVAKGRAEGFNTVIVDTAGRLQIDTAMMEEMVRIRAAVVPDEVLLVVDSMIGQEAAELTRAFHEQVGLTGAVLTKLDGDSRGGAALSIRKVSGAPIKFIGTGEKVEALQPFHPERMASRILGMGDVLTLVERAQKEVEIADVERMQRKLQEASFDFSDFVQQMRLIKRMGSLGGLMKMIPGMNKIDDGMLKQGEAQLKRIEAMIGSMTQEERENPDLLASQPSRRRRIAKGSGHKPGDMDKVLADFQKMRGFMQQMSRGGGMPGMPGMGGLPGMGGFPGMGGPQQAAKAYKPAKKRKGFGQL
;
A
#
# COMPACT_ATOMS: atom_id res chain seq x y z
N MET A 1 -4.28 -1.70 8.88
CA MET A 1 -3.45 -2.82 8.35
C MET A 1 -2.29 -3.03 9.31
N PHE A 2 -2.25 -4.16 10.01
CA PHE A 2 -1.19 -4.57 10.95
C PHE A 2 -0.95 -3.68 12.19
N GLU A 3 -1.84 -2.76 12.55
CA GLU A 3 -1.60 -1.81 13.64
C GLU A 3 -1.36 -2.52 14.99
N GLU A 4 -2.12 -3.58 15.26
CA GLU A 4 -2.01 -4.32 16.52
C GLU A 4 -0.69 -5.10 16.59
N LEU A 5 -0.34 -5.83 15.52
CA LEU A 5 0.93 -6.56 15.43
C LEU A 5 2.13 -5.60 15.51
N SER A 6 2.07 -4.49 14.78
CA SER A 6 3.12 -3.46 14.76
C SER A 6 3.37 -2.89 16.14
N GLN A 7 2.31 -2.51 16.87
CA GLN A 7 2.45 -1.98 18.24
C GLN A 7 3.07 -3.01 19.19
N ARG A 8 2.64 -4.26 19.10
CA ARG A 8 3.18 -5.35 19.97
C ARG A 8 4.63 -5.66 19.67
N LEU A 9 5.05 -5.63 18.40
CA LEU A 9 6.46 -5.83 18.02
C LEU A 9 7.33 -4.64 18.44
N GLU A 10 6.85 -3.40 18.29
CA GLU A 10 7.54 -2.22 18.83
C GLU A 10 7.76 -2.35 20.34
N ASP A 11 6.74 -2.77 21.10
CA ASP A 11 6.82 -2.94 22.54
C ASP A 11 7.79 -4.08 22.94
N ALA A 12 7.83 -5.16 22.15
CA ALA A 12 8.76 -6.28 22.34
C ALA A 12 10.23 -5.85 22.21
N VAL A 13 10.52 -5.00 21.25
CA VAL A 13 11.88 -4.50 20.98
C VAL A 13 12.28 -3.38 21.94
N ARG A 14 11.31 -2.64 22.50
CA ARG A 14 11.58 -1.53 23.43
C ARG A 14 12.41 -1.95 24.64
N GLY A 15 12.29 -3.21 25.09
CA GLY A 15 13.09 -3.79 26.16
C GLY A 15 14.60 -3.89 25.88
N LEU A 16 15.02 -3.78 24.61
CA LEU A 16 16.42 -3.79 24.22
C LEU A 16 17.04 -2.39 24.14
N ARG A 17 16.25 -1.33 24.22
CA ARG A 17 16.75 0.05 24.17
C ARG A 17 17.59 0.38 25.40
N GLY A 18 18.78 0.95 25.15
CA GLY A 18 19.72 1.30 26.21
C GLY A 18 20.61 0.16 26.72
N GLN A 19 20.51 -1.03 26.14
CA GLN A 19 21.43 -2.13 26.38
C GLN A 19 22.77 -1.89 25.67
N ALA A 20 23.88 -2.22 26.36
CA ALA A 20 25.22 -1.99 25.80
C ALA A 20 25.67 -3.09 24.83
N ALA A 21 25.06 -4.28 24.87
CA ALA A 21 25.41 -5.42 24.01
C ALA A 21 24.20 -6.35 23.81
N ILE A 22 24.24 -7.12 22.74
CA ILE A 22 23.35 -8.25 22.50
C ILE A 22 23.84 -9.40 23.39
N SER A 23 23.05 -9.79 24.39
CA SER A 23 23.30 -10.93 25.25
C SER A 23 22.20 -11.98 25.08
N GLU A 24 22.51 -13.24 25.38
CA GLU A 24 21.52 -14.32 25.29
C GLU A 24 20.27 -14.01 26.11
N THR A 25 20.43 -13.49 27.31
CA THR A 25 19.31 -13.18 28.21
C THR A 25 18.38 -12.08 27.66
N ASN A 26 18.92 -11.00 27.05
CA ASN A 26 18.11 -9.93 26.55
C ASN A 26 17.47 -10.28 25.20
N VAL A 27 18.12 -11.10 24.38
CA VAL A 27 17.57 -11.67 23.14
C VAL A 27 16.40 -12.61 23.46
N ASP A 28 16.57 -13.53 24.41
CA ASP A 28 15.50 -14.46 24.78
C ASP A 28 14.29 -13.73 25.37
N GLY A 29 14.51 -12.65 26.14
CA GLY A 29 13.46 -11.78 26.64
C GLY A 29 12.68 -11.10 25.53
N ALA A 30 13.37 -10.53 24.54
CA ALA A 30 12.73 -9.90 23.37
C ALA A 30 12.01 -10.93 22.50
N LEU A 31 12.62 -12.08 22.23
CA LEU A 31 12.03 -13.16 21.44
C LEU A 31 10.77 -13.76 22.08
N LYS A 32 10.71 -13.85 23.41
CA LYS A 32 9.50 -14.25 24.12
C LYS A 32 8.33 -13.31 23.83
N ASN A 33 8.59 -12.00 23.80
CA ASN A 33 7.58 -11.01 23.48
C ASN A 33 7.20 -11.02 21.98
N VAL A 34 8.17 -11.17 21.07
CA VAL A 34 7.94 -11.34 19.64
C VAL A 34 7.09 -12.58 19.38
N ARG A 35 7.43 -13.72 19.98
CA ARG A 35 6.65 -14.96 19.90
C ARG A 35 5.20 -14.74 20.33
N ARG A 36 5.00 -14.05 21.44
CA ARG A 36 3.66 -13.72 21.94
C ARG A 36 2.90 -12.83 20.96
N ALA A 37 3.54 -11.78 20.43
CA ALA A 37 2.94 -10.88 19.47
C ALA A 37 2.48 -11.60 18.18
N LEU A 38 3.30 -12.50 17.65
CA LEU A 38 2.97 -13.29 16.47
C LEU A 38 1.82 -14.28 16.71
N LEU A 39 1.78 -14.95 17.88
CA LEU A 39 0.67 -15.85 18.24
C LEU A 39 -0.64 -15.08 18.43
N GLU A 40 -0.62 -13.93 19.07
CA GLU A 40 -1.79 -13.06 19.23
C GLU A 40 -2.25 -12.42 17.92
N ALA A 41 -1.36 -12.37 16.92
CA ALA A 41 -1.67 -11.99 15.54
C ALA A 41 -2.18 -13.15 14.68
N ASP A 42 -2.52 -14.28 15.28
CA ASP A 42 -3.03 -15.48 14.59
C ASP A 42 -2.04 -16.09 13.58
N VAL A 43 -0.73 -15.93 13.79
CA VAL A 43 0.29 -16.66 13.03
C VAL A 43 0.32 -18.12 13.48
N SER A 44 0.43 -19.05 12.53
CA SER A 44 0.51 -20.49 12.80
C SER A 44 1.66 -20.80 13.76
N LEU A 45 1.41 -21.69 14.74
CA LEU A 45 2.37 -22.03 15.80
C LEU A 45 3.71 -22.52 15.24
N GLN A 46 3.68 -23.35 14.19
CA GLN A 46 4.88 -23.87 13.54
C GLN A 46 5.73 -22.73 12.97
N VAL A 47 5.08 -21.80 12.25
CA VAL A 47 5.76 -20.63 11.67
C VAL A 47 6.39 -19.77 12.74
N VAL A 48 5.70 -19.57 13.86
CA VAL A 48 6.22 -18.79 15.00
C VAL A 48 7.43 -19.48 15.67
N GLN A 49 7.40 -20.81 15.80
CA GLN A 49 8.52 -21.57 16.36
C GLN A 49 9.76 -21.47 15.48
N ASP A 50 9.60 -21.71 14.17
CA ASP A 50 10.68 -21.60 13.21
C ASP A 50 11.27 -20.18 13.18
N PHE A 51 10.40 -19.17 13.09
CA PHE A 51 10.78 -17.75 13.09
C PHE A 51 11.63 -17.36 14.32
N VAL A 52 11.18 -17.74 15.51
CA VAL A 52 11.89 -17.44 16.75
C VAL A 52 13.25 -18.16 16.81
N ALA A 53 13.31 -19.41 16.36
CA ALA A 53 14.54 -20.17 16.29
C ALA A 53 15.56 -19.56 15.32
N ASP A 54 15.10 -19.14 14.14
CA ASP A 54 15.94 -18.53 13.10
C ASP A 54 16.48 -17.16 13.57
N VAL A 55 15.62 -16.29 14.11
CA VAL A 55 16.06 -14.99 14.68
C VAL A 55 17.04 -15.19 15.82
N ARG A 56 16.78 -16.16 16.74
CA ARG A 56 17.69 -16.47 17.87
C ARG A 56 19.07 -16.88 17.37
N SER A 57 19.11 -17.83 16.42
CA SER A 57 20.35 -18.31 15.84
C SER A 57 21.17 -17.19 15.20
N LYS A 58 20.49 -16.34 14.40
CA LYS A 58 21.12 -15.19 13.73
C LYS A 58 21.57 -14.10 14.73
N ALA A 59 20.81 -13.87 15.80
CA ALA A 59 21.15 -12.87 16.81
C ALA A 59 22.35 -13.27 17.69
N LEU A 60 22.45 -14.54 18.06
CA LEU A 60 23.55 -15.03 18.89
C LEU A 60 24.86 -15.27 18.08
N GLY A 61 24.75 -15.44 16.76
CA GLY A 61 25.91 -15.56 15.87
C GLY A 61 26.42 -14.23 15.29
N ALA A 62 25.72 -13.13 15.54
CA ALA A 62 26.07 -11.84 14.95
C ALA A 62 27.05 -11.06 15.84
N GLU A 63 28.21 -10.68 15.27
CA GLU A 63 29.05 -9.64 15.86
C GLU A 63 28.33 -8.30 15.85
N VAL A 64 28.46 -7.52 16.95
CA VAL A 64 27.87 -6.18 17.00
C VAL A 64 28.55 -5.27 15.99
N VAL A 65 27.80 -4.85 14.97
CA VAL A 65 28.30 -3.97 13.91
C VAL A 65 28.63 -2.60 14.50
N ARG A 66 29.84 -2.11 14.31
CA ARG A 66 30.28 -0.81 14.81
C ARG A 66 29.38 0.31 14.24
N GLY A 67 28.79 1.11 15.12
CA GLY A 67 27.94 2.25 14.75
C GLY A 67 26.43 1.96 14.71
N ILE A 68 26.00 0.73 15.01
CA ILE A 68 24.59 0.34 15.15
C ILE A 68 24.31 -0.06 16.60
N THR A 69 23.18 0.39 17.14
CA THR A 69 22.79 -0.01 18.51
C THR A 69 22.21 -1.44 18.53
N PRO A 70 22.31 -2.17 19.65
CA PRO A 70 21.79 -3.54 19.77
C PRO A 70 20.31 -3.68 19.42
N ASP A 71 19.47 -2.70 19.77
CA ASP A 71 18.05 -2.67 19.40
C ASP A 71 17.85 -2.50 17.89
N GLN A 72 18.62 -1.64 17.23
CA GLN A 72 18.57 -1.47 15.78
C GLN A 72 19.01 -2.73 15.05
N GLN A 73 20.06 -3.40 15.51
CA GLN A 73 20.54 -4.65 14.94
C GLN A 73 19.49 -5.76 15.10
N PHE A 74 18.85 -5.86 16.25
CA PHE A 74 17.78 -6.83 16.49
C PHE A 74 16.56 -6.56 15.62
N ILE A 75 16.12 -5.30 15.46
CA ILE A 75 15.05 -4.91 14.55
C ILE A 75 15.39 -5.33 13.12
N GLN A 76 16.63 -5.11 12.68
CA GLN A 76 17.06 -5.51 11.32
C GLN A 76 17.01 -7.03 11.12
N LEU A 77 17.39 -7.82 12.14
CA LEU A 77 17.29 -9.28 12.09
C LEU A 77 15.83 -9.73 12.00
N VAL A 78 14.95 -9.16 12.82
CA VAL A 78 13.51 -9.45 12.79
C VAL A 78 12.90 -9.05 11.44
N HIS A 79 13.29 -7.89 10.89
CA HIS A 79 12.85 -7.43 9.58
C HIS A 79 13.25 -8.42 8.47
N ASN A 80 14.53 -8.79 8.43
CA ASN A 80 15.04 -9.71 7.42
C ASN A 80 14.35 -11.07 7.50
N GLU A 81 14.10 -11.58 8.72
CA GLU A 81 13.39 -12.85 8.90
C GLU A 81 11.93 -12.77 8.48
N LEU A 82 11.23 -11.65 8.77
CA LEU A 82 9.87 -11.40 8.25
C LEU A 82 9.85 -11.42 6.73
N VAL A 83 10.82 -10.77 6.08
CA VAL A 83 10.96 -10.78 4.61
C VAL A 83 11.13 -12.20 4.09
N GLU A 84 12.00 -12.99 4.72
CA GLU A 84 12.31 -14.36 4.31
C GLU A 84 11.10 -15.29 4.45
N VAL A 85 10.40 -15.23 5.58
CA VAL A 85 9.17 -16.00 5.83
C VAL A 85 8.08 -15.67 4.81
N MET A 86 7.97 -14.40 4.38
CA MET A 86 7.02 -13.96 3.36
C MET A 86 7.45 -14.26 1.92
N GLY A 87 8.65 -14.82 1.71
CA GLY A 87 9.12 -15.29 0.39
C GLY A 87 10.28 -14.52 -0.23
N GLY A 88 10.92 -13.62 0.52
CA GLY A 88 12.13 -12.89 0.14
C GLY A 88 11.89 -11.78 -0.88
N ALA A 89 11.34 -12.08 -2.03
CA ALA A 89 11.11 -11.13 -3.11
C ALA A 89 9.67 -11.17 -3.65
N ASN A 90 9.29 -10.14 -4.40
CA ASN A 90 8.03 -10.12 -5.13
C ASN A 90 8.00 -11.26 -6.17
N ALA A 91 6.88 -11.98 -6.22
CA ALA A 91 6.60 -13.00 -7.21
C ALA A 91 5.61 -12.47 -8.26
N PRO A 92 6.04 -12.08 -9.46
CA PRO A 92 5.14 -11.59 -10.50
C PRO A 92 4.19 -12.68 -11.01
N LEU A 93 3.14 -12.27 -11.70
CA LEU A 93 2.26 -13.19 -12.41
C LEU A 93 3.06 -13.86 -13.55
N ALA A 94 2.92 -15.17 -13.68
CA ALA A 94 3.53 -15.91 -14.77
C ALA A 94 3.04 -15.36 -16.13
N GLN A 95 3.90 -15.46 -17.13
CA GLN A 95 3.54 -15.15 -18.52
C GLN A 95 3.70 -16.43 -19.33
N ALA A 96 2.62 -16.82 -20.00
CA ALA A 96 2.66 -17.99 -20.88
C ALA A 96 3.56 -17.73 -22.10
N GLU A 97 4.25 -18.76 -22.56
CA GLU A 97 5.01 -18.71 -23.82
C GLU A 97 4.06 -18.48 -25.02
N THR A 98 2.87 -19.07 -24.95
CA THR A 98 1.80 -18.91 -25.95
C THR A 98 0.58 -18.27 -25.32
N LEU A 99 0.16 -17.12 -25.85
CA LEU A 99 -1.00 -16.38 -25.37
C LEU A 99 -2.32 -17.12 -25.66
N PRO A 100 -3.32 -16.93 -24.81
CA PRO A 100 -3.33 -16.11 -23.58
C PRO A 100 -2.71 -16.81 -22.38
N THR A 101 -2.16 -16.04 -21.44
CA THR A 101 -1.87 -16.53 -20.08
C THR A 101 -3.21 -16.84 -19.40
N VAL A 102 -3.38 -18.06 -18.90
CA VAL A 102 -4.63 -18.49 -18.23
C VAL A 102 -4.43 -18.46 -16.73
N VAL A 103 -5.28 -17.70 -16.04
CA VAL A 103 -5.29 -17.55 -14.58
C VAL A 103 -6.58 -18.13 -14.04
N LEU A 104 -6.47 -19.12 -13.14
CA LEU A 104 -7.61 -19.72 -12.46
C LEU A 104 -7.70 -19.17 -11.03
N MET A 105 -8.85 -18.57 -10.69
CA MET A 105 -9.10 -18.00 -9.36
C MET A 105 -9.80 -19.05 -8.48
N ALA A 106 -9.17 -19.49 -7.41
CA ALA A 106 -9.68 -20.49 -6.46
C ALA A 106 -9.94 -19.86 -5.09
N GLY A 107 -10.72 -20.51 -4.23
CA GLY A 107 -10.93 -20.09 -2.84
C GLY A 107 -12.36 -20.25 -2.34
N LEU A 108 -12.57 -20.02 -1.04
CA LEU A 108 -13.87 -20.17 -0.38
C LEU A 108 -14.86 -19.06 -0.77
N GLN A 109 -16.13 -19.30 -0.45
CA GLN A 109 -17.19 -18.30 -0.57
C GLN A 109 -16.87 -17.11 0.36
N GLY A 110 -17.10 -15.88 -0.14
CA GLY A 110 -16.85 -14.67 0.65
C GLY A 110 -15.39 -14.23 0.71
N ALA A 111 -14.43 -15.02 0.20
CA ALA A 111 -13.03 -14.63 0.13
C ALA A 111 -12.75 -13.48 -0.85
N GLY A 112 -13.71 -13.09 -1.69
CA GLY A 112 -13.59 -11.97 -2.62
C GLY A 112 -13.05 -12.33 -4.00
N LYS A 113 -13.23 -13.58 -4.48
CA LYS A 113 -12.75 -14.04 -5.78
C LYS A 113 -13.22 -13.16 -6.94
N THR A 114 -14.51 -12.99 -7.09
CA THR A 114 -15.10 -12.16 -8.18
C THR A 114 -14.57 -10.73 -8.19
N THR A 115 -14.44 -10.14 -7.00
CA THR A 115 -13.85 -8.80 -6.86
C THR A 115 -12.35 -8.80 -7.18
N ALA A 116 -11.60 -9.81 -6.73
CA ALA A 116 -10.18 -9.96 -7.02
C ALA A 116 -9.94 -10.20 -8.52
N THR A 117 -10.80 -10.97 -9.18
CA THR A 117 -10.81 -11.20 -10.63
C THR A 117 -10.93 -9.88 -11.38
N ALA A 118 -11.90 -9.03 -11.02
CA ALA A 118 -12.08 -7.72 -11.65
C ALA A 118 -10.89 -6.78 -11.36
N LYS A 119 -10.40 -6.73 -10.12
CA LYS A 119 -9.22 -5.93 -9.74
C LYS A 119 -7.96 -6.35 -10.50
N LEU A 120 -7.73 -7.66 -10.65
CA LEU A 120 -6.61 -8.19 -11.42
C LEU A 120 -6.75 -7.84 -12.90
N GLY A 121 -7.97 -7.93 -13.46
CA GLY A 121 -8.26 -7.51 -14.82
C GLY A 121 -7.94 -6.03 -15.06
N LEU A 122 -8.33 -5.14 -14.13
CA LEU A 122 -7.97 -3.71 -14.18
C LEU A 122 -6.47 -3.49 -14.09
N HIS A 123 -5.80 -4.14 -13.14
CA HIS A 123 -4.35 -4.04 -12.95
C HIS A 123 -3.58 -4.44 -14.23
N LEU A 124 -3.99 -5.52 -14.90
CA LEU A 124 -3.39 -5.96 -16.15
C LEU A 124 -3.67 -5.00 -17.31
N LYS A 125 -4.89 -4.45 -17.38
CA LYS A 125 -5.25 -3.42 -18.36
C LYS A 125 -4.40 -2.17 -18.22
N GLU A 126 -4.14 -1.71 -17.00
CA GLU A 126 -3.25 -0.58 -16.70
C GLU A 126 -1.79 -0.84 -17.16
N GLN A 127 -1.39 -2.12 -17.21
CA GLN A 127 -0.11 -2.55 -17.78
C GLN A 127 -0.13 -2.73 -19.30
N GLY A 128 -1.21 -2.34 -19.98
CA GLY A 128 -1.37 -2.48 -21.43
C GLY A 128 -1.72 -3.90 -21.89
N ARG A 129 -2.10 -4.81 -21.01
CA ARG A 129 -2.51 -6.18 -21.35
C ARG A 129 -4.02 -6.23 -21.63
N LYS A 130 -4.43 -6.88 -22.74
CA LYS A 130 -5.83 -7.14 -23.07
C LYS A 130 -6.29 -8.36 -22.26
N ALA A 131 -7.11 -8.16 -21.23
CA ALA A 131 -7.64 -9.21 -20.37
C ALA A 131 -9.09 -9.57 -20.70
N LEU A 132 -9.44 -10.86 -20.59
CA LEU A 132 -10.80 -11.40 -20.65
C LEU A 132 -11.13 -12.01 -19.29
N LEU A 133 -12.26 -11.63 -18.71
CA LEU A 133 -12.78 -12.24 -17.48
C LEU A 133 -13.81 -13.32 -17.86
N VAL A 134 -13.75 -14.48 -17.23
CA VAL A 134 -14.67 -15.60 -17.51
C VAL A 134 -15.48 -15.90 -16.25
N ALA A 135 -16.82 -15.78 -16.34
CA ALA A 135 -17.75 -15.99 -15.23
C ALA A 135 -18.12 -17.46 -15.17
N ALA A 136 -17.39 -18.28 -14.39
CA ALA A 136 -17.64 -19.70 -14.19
C ALA A 136 -18.29 -20.02 -12.83
N ASP A 137 -18.70 -19.03 -12.01
CA ASP A 137 -19.53 -19.21 -10.80
C ASP A 137 -21.02 -19.34 -11.21
N VAL A 138 -21.42 -20.53 -11.64
CA VAL A 138 -22.79 -20.80 -12.12
C VAL A 138 -23.79 -21.01 -11.01
N TYR A 139 -23.33 -21.32 -9.79
CA TYR A 139 -24.23 -21.61 -8.64
C TYR A 139 -24.84 -20.35 -8.03
N ARG A 140 -24.30 -19.19 -8.38
CA ARG A 140 -24.79 -17.90 -7.93
C ARG A 140 -25.02 -16.97 -9.13
N PRO A 141 -26.23 -16.93 -9.68
CA PRO A 141 -26.53 -16.05 -10.82
C PRO A 141 -26.11 -14.60 -10.58
N ALA A 142 -26.29 -14.11 -9.35
CA ALA A 142 -25.84 -12.78 -8.97
C ALA A 142 -24.31 -12.58 -9.07
N ALA A 143 -23.49 -13.64 -9.03
CA ALA A 143 -22.04 -13.52 -9.22
C ALA A 143 -21.66 -13.25 -10.67
N ILE A 144 -22.39 -13.84 -11.63
CA ILE A 144 -22.25 -13.57 -13.07
C ILE A 144 -22.56 -12.10 -13.33
N ASP A 145 -23.71 -11.61 -12.86
CA ASP A 145 -24.15 -10.22 -13.01
C ASP A 145 -23.16 -9.24 -12.33
N GLN A 146 -22.63 -9.64 -11.17
CA GLN A 146 -21.63 -8.86 -10.45
C GLN A 146 -20.36 -8.71 -11.28
N LEU A 147 -19.80 -9.81 -11.83
CA LEU A 147 -18.60 -9.76 -12.65
C LEU A 147 -18.82 -8.95 -13.93
N GLN A 148 -19.98 -9.10 -14.59
CA GLN A 148 -20.34 -8.31 -15.75
C GLN A 148 -20.44 -6.82 -15.42
N THR A 149 -21.00 -6.47 -14.26
CA THR A 149 -21.10 -5.07 -13.84
C THR A 149 -19.73 -4.48 -13.54
N LEU A 150 -18.87 -5.22 -12.82
CA LEU A 150 -17.49 -4.81 -12.57
C LEU A 150 -16.71 -4.70 -13.89
N GLY A 151 -16.85 -5.66 -14.80
CA GLY A 151 -16.20 -5.62 -16.10
C GLY A 151 -16.57 -4.37 -16.92
N ARG A 152 -17.86 -4.01 -16.94
CA ARG A 152 -18.33 -2.75 -17.57
C ARG A 152 -17.74 -1.51 -16.90
N GLN A 153 -17.69 -1.51 -15.58
CA GLN A 153 -17.15 -0.39 -14.80
C GLN A 153 -15.67 -0.12 -15.10
N ILE A 154 -14.87 -1.19 -15.23
CA ILE A 154 -13.42 -1.10 -15.48
C ILE A 154 -13.08 -1.13 -16.98
N GLY A 155 -14.07 -1.34 -17.85
CA GLY A 155 -13.89 -1.47 -19.30
C GLY A 155 -13.03 -2.69 -19.68
N VAL A 156 -13.29 -3.84 -19.05
CA VAL A 156 -12.70 -5.16 -19.35
C VAL A 156 -13.82 -6.11 -19.75
N GLU A 157 -13.61 -6.86 -20.83
CA GLU A 157 -14.61 -7.78 -21.36
C GLU A 157 -14.84 -8.96 -20.44
N VAL A 158 -16.13 -9.38 -20.33
CA VAL A 158 -16.55 -10.54 -19.54
C VAL A 158 -17.26 -11.54 -20.45
N PHE A 159 -16.81 -12.78 -20.39
CA PHE A 159 -17.41 -13.92 -21.08
C PHE A 159 -18.25 -14.76 -20.11
N SER A 160 -19.43 -15.19 -20.54
CA SER A 160 -20.32 -16.11 -19.81
C SER A 160 -21.16 -16.91 -20.77
N LEU A 161 -21.51 -18.15 -20.42
CA LEU A 161 -22.51 -18.98 -21.12
C LEU A 161 -23.82 -19.11 -20.31
N GLY A 162 -23.97 -18.31 -19.24
CA GLY A 162 -25.11 -18.39 -18.34
C GLY A 162 -24.92 -19.45 -17.24
N ALA A 163 -25.98 -19.64 -16.43
CA ALA A 163 -25.94 -20.54 -15.27
C ALA A 163 -26.22 -22.01 -15.60
N ASP A 164 -26.70 -22.34 -16.79
CA ASP A 164 -27.07 -23.71 -17.18
C ASP A 164 -25.90 -24.52 -17.73
N ALA A 165 -24.80 -23.86 -18.09
CA ALA A 165 -23.60 -24.51 -18.59
C ALA A 165 -22.70 -25.00 -17.45
N LYS A 166 -21.89 -26.04 -17.69
CA LYS A 166 -20.94 -26.52 -16.70
C LYS A 166 -19.76 -25.56 -16.54
N PRO A 167 -19.23 -25.37 -15.33
CA PRO A 167 -18.09 -24.48 -15.07
C PRO A 167 -16.88 -24.78 -15.95
N GLU A 168 -16.53 -26.07 -16.13
CA GLU A 168 -15.42 -26.50 -16.97
C GLU A 168 -15.61 -26.15 -18.45
N ASP A 169 -16.84 -26.24 -18.97
CA ASP A 169 -17.16 -25.91 -20.36
C ASP A 169 -17.10 -24.38 -20.59
N ILE A 170 -17.60 -23.58 -19.61
CA ILE A 170 -17.50 -22.13 -19.65
C ILE A 170 -16.04 -21.69 -19.66
N ALA A 171 -15.24 -22.28 -18.79
CA ALA A 171 -13.82 -21.96 -18.68
C ALA A 171 -13.08 -22.30 -19.96
N ALA A 172 -13.29 -23.48 -20.53
CA ALA A 172 -12.67 -23.90 -21.79
C ALA A 172 -13.09 -23.01 -22.96
N ALA A 173 -14.40 -22.69 -23.08
CA ALA A 173 -14.92 -21.78 -24.11
C ALA A 173 -14.34 -20.36 -23.96
N GLY A 174 -14.21 -19.86 -22.74
CA GLY A 174 -13.57 -18.57 -22.45
C GLY A 174 -12.11 -18.51 -22.88
N VAL A 175 -11.34 -19.58 -22.62
CA VAL A 175 -9.93 -19.67 -23.06
C VAL A 175 -9.85 -19.76 -24.59
N ALA A 176 -10.75 -20.54 -25.25
CA ALA A 176 -10.82 -20.62 -26.69
C ALA A 176 -11.13 -19.26 -27.34
N LYS A 177 -12.12 -18.53 -26.80
CA LYS A 177 -12.41 -17.15 -27.20
C LYS A 177 -11.20 -16.23 -27.00
N GLY A 178 -10.57 -16.30 -25.84
CA GLY A 178 -9.37 -15.51 -25.53
C GLY A 178 -8.26 -15.70 -26.55
N ARG A 179 -8.03 -16.95 -26.97
CA ARG A 179 -7.07 -17.30 -28.02
C ARG A 179 -7.48 -16.79 -29.41
N ALA A 180 -8.75 -16.97 -29.78
CA ALA A 180 -9.26 -16.57 -31.09
C ALA A 180 -9.26 -15.05 -31.30
N GLU A 181 -9.51 -14.27 -30.25
CA GLU A 181 -9.63 -12.80 -30.32
C GLU A 181 -8.37 -12.06 -29.84
N GLY A 182 -7.27 -12.79 -29.60
CA GLY A 182 -5.96 -12.20 -29.28
C GLY A 182 -5.91 -11.50 -27.94
N PHE A 183 -6.54 -12.08 -26.89
CA PHE A 183 -6.35 -11.61 -25.53
C PHE A 183 -4.98 -12.03 -24.99
N ASN A 184 -4.38 -11.17 -24.16
CA ASN A 184 -3.09 -11.49 -23.52
C ASN A 184 -3.29 -12.37 -22.29
N THR A 185 -4.42 -12.23 -21.59
CA THR A 185 -4.72 -12.95 -20.35
C THR A 185 -6.19 -13.31 -20.29
N VAL A 186 -6.48 -14.52 -19.84
CA VAL A 186 -7.84 -14.98 -19.49
C VAL A 186 -7.87 -15.29 -18.01
N ILE A 187 -8.78 -14.67 -17.27
CA ILE A 187 -8.95 -14.86 -15.83
C ILE A 187 -10.28 -15.55 -15.58
N VAL A 188 -10.25 -16.77 -15.05
CA VAL A 188 -11.42 -17.59 -14.78
C VAL A 188 -11.85 -17.41 -13.32
N ASP A 189 -13.01 -16.77 -13.12
CA ASP A 189 -13.66 -16.64 -11.80
C ASP A 189 -14.48 -17.88 -11.51
N THR A 190 -14.17 -18.60 -10.44
CA THR A 190 -14.84 -19.85 -10.09
C THR A 190 -15.77 -19.70 -8.89
N ALA A 191 -16.66 -20.65 -8.74
CA ALA A 191 -17.50 -20.77 -7.56
C ALA A 191 -16.65 -20.98 -6.28
N GLY A 192 -17.22 -20.61 -5.15
CA GLY A 192 -16.69 -20.96 -3.83
C GLY A 192 -17.79 -21.53 -2.96
N ARG A 193 -17.44 -22.47 -2.10
CA ARG A 193 -18.33 -22.98 -1.05
C ARG A 193 -17.89 -22.45 0.31
N LEU A 194 -18.76 -22.60 1.31
CA LEU A 194 -18.49 -22.14 2.68
C LEU A 194 -17.35 -22.92 3.34
N GLN A 195 -17.16 -24.17 2.94
CA GLN A 195 -16.14 -25.06 3.47
C GLN A 195 -15.51 -25.87 2.32
N ILE A 196 -14.32 -26.38 2.55
CA ILE A 196 -13.70 -27.35 1.65
C ILE A 196 -14.49 -28.65 1.73
N ASP A 197 -15.05 -29.05 0.60
CA ASP A 197 -15.67 -30.36 0.43
C ASP A 197 -15.12 -31.06 -0.83
N THR A 198 -15.31 -32.37 -0.91
CA THR A 198 -14.83 -33.21 -2.01
C THR A 198 -15.38 -32.73 -3.36
N ALA A 199 -16.66 -32.36 -3.42
CA ALA A 199 -17.31 -31.96 -4.67
C ALA A 199 -16.74 -30.64 -5.21
N MET A 200 -16.42 -29.69 -4.33
CA MET A 200 -15.75 -28.43 -4.71
C MET A 200 -14.35 -28.71 -5.27
N MET A 201 -13.59 -29.55 -4.60
CA MET A 201 -12.22 -29.84 -5.02
C MET A 201 -12.18 -30.62 -6.34
N GLU A 202 -13.09 -31.58 -6.53
CA GLU A 202 -13.25 -32.28 -7.79
C GLU A 202 -13.63 -31.34 -8.94
N GLU A 203 -14.52 -30.36 -8.69
CA GLU A 203 -14.87 -29.32 -9.68
C GLU A 203 -13.66 -28.50 -10.05
N MET A 204 -12.90 -28.02 -9.07
CA MET A 204 -11.66 -27.26 -9.32
C MET A 204 -10.64 -28.07 -10.15
N VAL A 205 -10.51 -29.36 -9.86
CA VAL A 205 -9.63 -30.26 -10.63
C VAL A 205 -10.15 -30.41 -12.08
N ARG A 206 -11.47 -30.55 -12.29
CA ARG A 206 -12.05 -30.62 -13.66
C ARG A 206 -11.82 -29.30 -14.43
N ILE A 207 -12.07 -28.15 -13.81
CA ILE A 207 -11.84 -26.85 -14.44
C ILE A 207 -10.34 -26.71 -14.78
N ARG A 208 -9.44 -27.00 -13.85
CA ARG A 208 -7.98 -26.97 -14.06
C ARG A 208 -7.57 -27.86 -15.23
N ALA A 209 -8.08 -29.08 -15.31
CA ALA A 209 -7.79 -30.01 -16.40
C ALA A 209 -8.30 -29.50 -17.75
N ALA A 210 -9.45 -28.82 -17.80
CA ALA A 210 -10.05 -28.30 -19.02
C ALA A 210 -9.29 -27.09 -19.59
N VAL A 211 -8.70 -26.23 -18.73
CA VAL A 211 -8.05 -24.97 -19.19
C VAL A 211 -6.53 -25.00 -19.12
N VAL A 212 -5.92 -25.95 -18.41
CA VAL A 212 -4.46 -26.07 -18.19
C VAL A 212 -3.86 -24.69 -17.84
N PRO A 213 -4.19 -24.13 -16.66
CA PRO A 213 -3.82 -22.75 -16.35
C PRO A 213 -2.32 -22.59 -16.11
N ASP A 214 -1.78 -21.44 -16.49
CA ASP A 214 -0.40 -21.03 -16.17
C ASP A 214 -0.30 -20.60 -14.71
N GLU A 215 -1.42 -20.10 -14.14
CA GLU A 215 -1.52 -19.67 -12.76
C GLU A 215 -2.80 -20.19 -12.10
N VAL A 216 -2.63 -20.73 -10.91
CA VAL A 216 -3.73 -21.05 -10.00
C VAL A 216 -3.57 -20.19 -8.76
N LEU A 217 -4.39 -19.16 -8.63
CA LEU A 217 -4.32 -18.18 -7.54
C LEU A 217 -5.39 -18.46 -6.49
N LEU A 218 -4.96 -18.79 -5.28
CA LEU A 218 -5.87 -18.91 -4.14
C LEU A 218 -6.20 -17.53 -3.59
N VAL A 219 -7.48 -17.17 -3.62
CA VAL A 219 -7.99 -15.95 -2.99
C VAL A 219 -8.35 -16.25 -1.54
N VAL A 220 -7.65 -15.60 -0.62
CA VAL A 220 -7.77 -15.80 0.83
C VAL A 220 -8.19 -14.51 1.50
N ASP A 221 -9.20 -14.57 2.34
CA ASP A 221 -9.55 -13.50 3.27
C ASP A 221 -8.48 -13.42 4.37
N SER A 222 -7.80 -12.30 4.52
CA SER A 222 -6.74 -12.14 5.52
C SER A 222 -7.26 -12.24 6.96
N MET A 223 -8.56 -12.04 7.16
CA MET A 223 -9.19 -12.05 8.49
C MET A 223 -9.41 -13.44 9.06
N ILE A 224 -9.28 -14.53 8.28
CA ILE A 224 -9.49 -15.90 8.77
C ILE A 224 -8.30 -16.45 9.59
N GLY A 225 -7.21 -15.66 9.74
CA GLY A 225 -6.10 -16.00 10.66
C GLY A 225 -5.43 -17.33 10.35
N GLN A 226 -5.32 -18.20 11.35
CA GLN A 226 -4.60 -19.49 11.24
C GLN A 226 -5.27 -20.47 10.24
N GLU A 227 -6.58 -20.40 10.05
CA GLU A 227 -7.29 -21.24 9.08
C GLU A 227 -6.80 -21.02 7.64
N ALA A 228 -6.26 -19.83 7.35
CA ALA A 228 -5.65 -19.54 6.05
C ALA A 228 -4.52 -20.51 5.69
N ALA A 229 -3.75 -20.96 6.66
CA ALA A 229 -2.66 -21.90 6.46
C ALA A 229 -3.17 -23.30 6.07
N GLU A 230 -4.17 -23.82 6.79
CA GLU A 230 -4.79 -25.12 6.52
C GLU A 230 -5.52 -25.12 5.18
N LEU A 231 -6.30 -24.07 4.92
CA LEU A 231 -6.98 -23.84 3.66
C LEU A 231 -5.98 -23.89 2.49
N THR A 232 -4.91 -23.13 2.61
CA THR A 232 -3.90 -23.02 1.54
C THR A 232 -3.20 -24.36 1.29
N ARG A 233 -2.91 -25.12 2.35
CA ARG A 233 -2.35 -26.48 2.23
C ARG A 233 -3.28 -27.41 1.47
N ALA A 234 -4.57 -27.47 1.85
CA ALA A 234 -5.55 -28.34 1.22
C ALA A 234 -5.72 -28.04 -0.28
N PHE A 235 -5.81 -26.74 -0.64
CA PHE A 235 -5.87 -26.35 -2.05
C PHE A 235 -4.55 -26.65 -2.81
N HIS A 236 -3.39 -26.45 -2.17
CA HIS A 236 -2.12 -26.72 -2.80
C HIS A 236 -1.93 -28.20 -3.13
N GLU A 237 -2.27 -29.09 -2.20
CA GLU A 237 -2.15 -30.54 -2.38
C GLU A 237 -3.08 -31.08 -3.47
N GLN A 238 -4.28 -30.55 -3.63
CA GLN A 238 -5.27 -31.06 -4.57
C GLN A 238 -5.28 -30.35 -5.92
N VAL A 239 -5.09 -29.04 -5.93
CA VAL A 239 -5.22 -28.23 -7.13
C VAL A 239 -3.86 -27.71 -7.64
N GLY A 240 -2.82 -27.69 -6.80
CA GLY A 240 -1.47 -27.23 -7.19
C GLY A 240 -1.43 -25.71 -7.38
N LEU A 241 -1.40 -24.96 -6.27
CA LEU A 241 -1.36 -23.50 -6.29
C LEU A 241 -0.02 -22.98 -6.82
N THR A 242 -0.07 -21.92 -7.61
CA THR A 242 1.11 -21.17 -8.07
C THR A 242 1.29 -19.85 -7.32
N GLY A 243 0.26 -19.40 -6.62
CA GLY A 243 0.29 -18.19 -5.82
C GLY A 243 -0.99 -17.95 -5.03
N ALA A 244 -0.98 -16.89 -4.21
CA ALA A 244 -2.12 -16.45 -3.44
C ALA A 244 -2.40 -14.95 -3.63
N VAL A 245 -3.66 -14.58 -3.45
CA VAL A 245 -4.15 -13.20 -3.38
C VAL A 245 -4.79 -13.00 -2.02
N LEU A 246 -4.22 -12.14 -1.19
CA LEU A 246 -4.81 -11.77 0.10
C LEU A 246 -5.81 -10.64 -0.10
N THR A 247 -7.04 -10.83 0.36
CA THR A 247 -8.09 -9.82 0.32
C THR A 247 -8.38 -9.26 1.71
N LYS A 248 -9.11 -8.15 1.76
CA LYS A 248 -9.59 -7.48 2.99
C LYS A 248 -8.48 -7.09 3.98
N LEU A 249 -7.28 -6.86 3.46
CA LEU A 249 -6.13 -6.52 4.30
C LEU A 249 -6.28 -5.15 4.99
N ASP A 250 -7.15 -4.29 4.48
CA ASP A 250 -7.53 -3.01 5.08
C ASP A 250 -8.28 -3.18 6.41
N GLY A 251 -9.04 -4.27 6.57
CA GLY A 251 -9.71 -4.65 7.81
C GLY A 251 -8.86 -5.49 8.77
N ASP A 252 -7.72 -6.00 8.30
CA ASP A 252 -6.85 -6.87 9.09
C ASP A 252 -5.82 -6.04 9.88
N SER A 253 -5.94 -6.08 11.21
CA SER A 253 -4.98 -5.47 12.13
C SER A 253 -3.88 -6.44 12.57
N ARG A 254 -4.04 -7.75 12.33
CA ARG A 254 -3.20 -8.83 12.85
C ARG A 254 -2.15 -9.32 11.86
N GLY A 255 -2.53 -9.60 10.61
CA GLY A 255 -1.61 -9.98 9.53
C GLY A 255 -1.07 -11.41 9.56
N GLY A 256 -1.60 -12.27 10.39
CA GLY A 256 -1.11 -13.65 10.56
C GLY A 256 -1.20 -14.51 9.29
N ALA A 257 -2.24 -14.30 8.48
CA ALA A 257 -2.39 -15.00 7.21
C ALA A 257 -1.22 -14.75 6.27
N ALA A 258 -0.74 -13.50 6.16
CA ALA A 258 0.38 -13.14 5.28
C ALA A 258 1.69 -13.88 5.64
N LEU A 259 1.92 -14.11 6.94
CA LEU A 259 3.10 -14.81 7.43
C LEU A 259 2.98 -16.34 7.28
N SER A 260 1.74 -16.87 7.36
CA SER A 260 1.53 -18.32 7.41
C SER A 260 1.43 -18.97 6.03
N ILE A 261 0.80 -18.32 5.04
CA ILE A 261 0.48 -18.93 3.74
C ILE A 261 1.72 -19.44 3.02
N ARG A 262 2.74 -18.59 2.86
CA ARG A 262 3.97 -18.95 2.14
C ARG A 262 4.71 -20.10 2.79
N LYS A 263 4.90 -20.06 4.11
CA LYS A 263 5.67 -21.06 4.85
C LYS A 263 4.97 -22.42 4.82
N VAL A 264 3.63 -22.45 4.82
CA VAL A 264 2.85 -23.69 4.88
C VAL A 264 2.69 -24.37 3.52
N SER A 265 2.48 -23.59 2.45
CA SER A 265 2.19 -24.13 1.10
C SER A 265 3.35 -24.04 0.12
N GLY A 266 4.37 -23.22 0.43
CA GLY A 266 5.40 -22.88 -0.56
C GLY A 266 4.93 -21.92 -1.66
N ALA A 267 3.62 -21.70 -1.82
CA ALA A 267 3.08 -20.80 -2.84
C ALA A 267 3.29 -19.32 -2.44
N PRO A 268 3.83 -18.46 -3.34
CA PRO A 268 4.07 -17.07 -3.02
C PRO A 268 2.77 -16.28 -2.96
N ILE A 269 2.73 -15.26 -2.12
CA ILE A 269 1.69 -14.23 -2.20
C ILE A 269 2.07 -13.32 -3.36
N LYS A 270 1.17 -13.16 -4.34
CA LYS A 270 1.41 -12.33 -5.53
C LYS A 270 0.76 -10.96 -5.44
N PHE A 271 -0.45 -10.90 -4.87
CA PHE A 271 -1.21 -9.67 -4.75
C PHE A 271 -1.88 -9.53 -3.39
N ILE A 272 -2.17 -8.27 -3.03
CA ILE A 272 -2.94 -7.89 -1.85
C ILE A 272 -4.06 -6.92 -2.22
N GLY A 273 -5.26 -7.18 -1.69
CA GLY A 273 -6.38 -6.25 -1.74
C GLY A 273 -6.36 -5.34 -0.51
N THR A 274 -6.25 -4.04 -0.74
CA THR A 274 -6.07 -3.01 0.30
C THR A 274 -7.28 -2.10 0.47
N GLY A 275 -8.46 -2.53 0.04
CA GLY A 275 -9.72 -1.79 0.16
C GLY A 275 -10.80 -2.34 -0.78
N GLU A 276 -12.00 -1.79 -0.70
CA GLU A 276 -13.16 -2.24 -1.47
C GLU A 276 -13.13 -1.78 -2.95
N LYS A 277 -12.50 -0.64 -3.24
CA LYS A 277 -12.44 -0.07 -4.59
C LYS A 277 -11.74 -1.01 -5.57
N VAL A 278 -12.13 -0.95 -6.84
CA VAL A 278 -11.58 -1.80 -7.89
C VAL A 278 -10.08 -1.54 -8.17
N GLU A 279 -9.59 -0.35 -7.87
CA GLU A 279 -8.18 0.04 -7.98
C GLU A 279 -7.33 -0.44 -6.79
N ALA A 280 -7.97 -0.96 -5.73
CA ALA A 280 -7.30 -1.36 -4.50
C ALA A 280 -6.73 -2.79 -4.57
N LEU A 281 -5.90 -3.06 -5.57
CA LEU A 281 -5.06 -4.25 -5.70
C LEU A 281 -3.61 -3.81 -5.90
N GLN A 282 -2.69 -4.44 -5.17
CA GLN A 282 -1.26 -4.14 -5.27
C GLN A 282 -0.46 -5.43 -5.36
N PRO A 283 0.68 -5.45 -6.08
CA PRO A 283 1.66 -6.51 -5.98
C PRO A 283 2.15 -6.66 -4.55
N PHE A 284 2.40 -7.89 -4.13
CA PHE A 284 2.92 -8.17 -2.80
C PHE A 284 4.44 -8.00 -2.77
N HIS A 285 4.93 -7.12 -1.91
CA HIS A 285 6.35 -6.89 -1.70
C HIS A 285 6.72 -7.24 -0.26
N PRO A 286 7.40 -8.37 0.00
CA PRO A 286 7.78 -8.82 1.34
C PRO A 286 8.49 -7.74 2.18
N GLU A 287 9.46 -7.03 1.60
CA GLU A 287 10.20 -5.97 2.29
C GLU A 287 9.31 -4.82 2.78
N ARG A 288 8.35 -4.39 1.94
CA ARG A 288 7.40 -3.33 2.32
C ARG A 288 6.45 -3.79 3.41
N MET A 289 6.02 -5.06 3.34
CA MET A 289 5.15 -5.65 4.35
C MET A 289 5.86 -5.82 5.68
N ALA A 290 7.11 -6.29 5.69
CA ALA A 290 7.94 -6.36 6.89
C ALA A 290 8.14 -4.98 7.53
N SER A 291 8.42 -3.95 6.72
CA SER A 291 8.54 -2.57 7.19
C SER A 291 7.24 -2.04 7.79
N ARG A 292 6.08 -2.34 7.19
CA ARG A 292 4.75 -1.98 7.75
C ARG A 292 4.47 -2.70 9.07
N ILE A 293 4.77 -4.00 9.15
CA ILE A 293 4.59 -4.82 10.35
C ILE A 293 5.45 -4.30 11.52
N LEU A 294 6.64 -3.78 11.24
CA LEU A 294 7.53 -3.20 12.25
C LEU A 294 7.28 -1.70 12.53
N GLY A 295 6.21 -1.12 11.99
CA GLY A 295 5.89 0.30 12.18
C GLY A 295 6.86 1.27 11.52
N MET A 296 7.74 0.80 10.63
CA MET A 296 8.74 1.61 9.94
C MET A 296 8.15 2.41 8.77
N GLY A 297 6.86 2.23 8.47
CA GLY A 297 6.17 2.87 7.36
C GLY A 297 6.46 2.21 6.01
N ASP A 298 5.92 2.80 4.95
CA ASP A 298 6.08 2.33 3.56
C ASP A 298 6.25 3.51 2.61
N VAL A 299 7.40 4.13 2.67
CA VAL A 299 7.73 5.32 1.87
C VAL A 299 7.77 5.00 0.37
N LEU A 300 8.21 3.79 -0.01
CA LEU A 300 8.28 3.39 -1.42
C LEU A 300 6.90 3.32 -2.08
N THR A 301 5.93 2.68 -1.43
CA THR A 301 4.54 2.66 -1.92
C THR A 301 3.94 4.06 -2.00
N LEU A 302 4.27 4.94 -1.05
CA LEU A 302 3.82 6.33 -1.07
C LEU A 302 4.39 7.09 -2.29
N VAL A 303 5.69 6.91 -2.56
CA VAL A 303 6.37 7.52 -3.73
C VAL A 303 5.79 6.98 -5.05
N GLU A 304 5.58 5.66 -5.18
CA GLU A 304 4.99 5.05 -6.38
C GLU A 304 3.57 5.55 -6.65
N ARG A 305 2.74 5.66 -5.60
CA ARG A 305 1.40 6.25 -5.73
C ARG A 305 1.46 7.71 -6.16
N ALA A 306 2.37 8.49 -5.57
CA ALA A 306 2.56 9.87 -5.97
C ALA A 306 3.00 9.98 -7.45
N GLN A 307 3.94 9.15 -7.88
CA GLN A 307 4.42 9.13 -9.27
C GLN A 307 3.34 8.72 -10.27
N LYS A 308 2.45 7.77 -9.90
CA LYS A 308 1.35 7.31 -10.76
C LYS A 308 0.28 8.38 -10.97
N GLU A 309 0.02 9.21 -9.97
CA GLU A 309 -1.07 10.20 -9.97
C GLU A 309 -0.62 11.60 -10.43
N VAL A 310 0.69 11.85 -10.49
CA VAL A 310 1.25 13.16 -10.84
C VAL A 310 1.72 13.16 -12.29
N GLU A 311 1.04 13.89 -13.15
CA GLU A 311 1.52 14.17 -14.51
C GLU A 311 2.71 15.13 -14.46
N ILE A 312 3.74 14.86 -15.26
CA ILE A 312 4.96 15.71 -15.36
C ILE A 312 4.57 17.17 -15.66
N ALA A 313 3.56 17.37 -16.49
CA ALA A 313 3.05 18.70 -16.86
C ALA A 313 2.46 19.47 -15.65
N ASP A 314 1.85 18.77 -14.69
CA ASP A 314 1.32 19.39 -13.47
C ASP A 314 2.44 19.80 -12.52
N VAL A 315 3.54 19.03 -12.45
CA VAL A 315 4.72 19.37 -11.66
C VAL A 315 5.37 20.65 -12.20
N GLU A 316 5.60 20.74 -13.51
CA GLU A 316 6.22 21.91 -14.13
C GLU A 316 5.35 23.17 -14.01
N ARG A 317 4.02 23.02 -14.12
CA ARG A 317 3.09 24.13 -13.91
C ARG A 317 3.13 24.62 -12.46
N MET A 318 3.12 23.72 -11.51
CA MET A 318 3.21 24.02 -10.08
C MET A 318 4.51 24.72 -9.74
N GLN A 319 5.63 24.23 -10.27
CA GLN A 319 6.94 24.81 -10.05
C GLN A 319 7.03 26.25 -10.58
N ARG A 320 6.48 26.53 -11.78
CA ARG A 320 6.40 27.89 -12.32
C ARG A 320 5.56 28.80 -11.43
N LYS A 321 4.36 28.37 -11.03
CA LYS A 321 3.47 29.16 -10.15
C LYS A 321 4.08 29.44 -8.78
N LEU A 322 4.86 28.49 -8.23
CA LEU A 322 5.61 28.71 -6.99
C LEU A 322 6.72 29.76 -7.15
N GLN A 323 7.47 29.72 -8.27
CA GLN A 323 8.51 30.71 -8.57
C GLN A 323 7.91 32.12 -8.80
N GLU A 324 6.76 32.20 -9.47
CA GLU A 324 6.05 33.44 -9.75
C GLU A 324 5.25 33.97 -8.55
N ALA A 325 5.23 33.23 -7.43
CA ALA A 325 4.43 33.53 -6.23
C ALA A 325 2.91 33.66 -6.52
N SER A 326 2.42 33.00 -7.57
CA SER A 326 1.05 33.12 -8.10
C SER A 326 0.12 31.97 -7.64
N PHE A 327 0.43 31.32 -6.50
CA PHE A 327 -0.41 30.27 -5.93
C PHE A 327 -1.79 30.76 -5.54
N ASP A 328 -2.83 30.14 -6.09
CA ASP A 328 -4.24 30.54 -5.93
C ASP A 328 -5.13 29.43 -5.34
N PHE A 329 -6.44 29.68 -5.14
CA PHE A 329 -7.37 28.69 -4.62
C PHE A 329 -7.66 27.54 -5.60
N SER A 330 -7.51 27.74 -6.90
CA SER A 330 -7.66 26.69 -7.90
C SER A 330 -6.54 25.67 -7.81
N ASP A 331 -5.30 26.15 -7.59
CA ASP A 331 -4.13 25.29 -7.36
C ASP A 331 -4.28 24.48 -6.06
N PHE A 332 -4.80 25.13 -5.01
CA PHE A 332 -5.09 24.46 -3.74
C PHE A 332 -6.08 23.31 -3.92
N VAL A 333 -7.20 23.53 -4.65
CA VAL A 333 -8.18 22.47 -4.93
C VAL A 333 -7.58 21.35 -5.76
N GLN A 334 -6.73 21.68 -6.74
CA GLN A 334 -6.07 20.67 -7.57
C GLN A 334 -5.15 19.80 -6.72
N GLN A 335 -4.36 20.38 -5.82
CA GLN A 335 -3.53 19.63 -4.87
C GLN A 335 -4.38 18.74 -3.96
N MET A 336 -5.48 19.25 -3.43
CA MET A 336 -6.38 18.48 -2.58
C MET A 336 -6.98 17.26 -3.31
N ARG A 337 -7.36 17.45 -4.58
CA ARG A 337 -7.85 16.35 -5.43
C ARG A 337 -6.78 15.30 -5.68
N LEU A 338 -5.54 15.71 -5.91
CA LEU A 338 -4.40 14.82 -6.08
C LEU A 338 -4.21 13.95 -4.82
N ILE A 339 -4.19 14.57 -3.64
CA ILE A 339 -4.08 13.84 -2.36
C ILE A 339 -5.24 12.84 -2.21
N LYS A 340 -6.48 13.23 -2.55
CA LYS A 340 -7.63 12.34 -2.50
C LYS A 340 -7.53 11.16 -3.48
N ARG A 341 -6.92 11.33 -4.66
CA ARG A 341 -6.69 10.25 -5.63
C ARG A 341 -5.66 9.24 -5.11
N MET A 342 -4.63 9.71 -4.41
CA MET A 342 -3.63 8.83 -3.79
C MET A 342 -4.19 7.95 -2.66
N GLY A 343 -5.39 8.25 -2.16
CA GLY A 343 -6.07 7.48 -1.12
C GLY A 343 -6.63 8.34 0.02
N SER A 344 -7.07 7.68 1.12
CA SER A 344 -7.50 8.43 2.32
C SER A 344 -6.30 9.12 2.98
N LEU A 345 -6.53 10.32 3.52
CA LEU A 345 -5.49 11.06 4.26
C LEU A 345 -4.88 10.20 5.38
N GLY A 346 -5.74 9.46 6.10
CA GLY A 346 -5.29 8.53 7.15
C GLY A 346 -4.39 7.41 6.62
N GLY A 347 -4.73 6.84 5.46
CA GLY A 347 -3.90 5.80 4.82
C GLY A 347 -2.52 6.32 4.40
N LEU A 348 -2.46 7.54 3.86
CA LEU A 348 -1.19 8.18 3.47
C LEU A 348 -0.33 8.51 4.69
N MET A 349 -0.93 9.06 5.76
CA MET A 349 -0.22 9.39 7.00
C MET A 349 0.37 8.15 7.68
N LYS A 350 -0.33 7.02 7.67
CA LYS A 350 0.15 5.74 8.21
C LYS A 350 1.35 5.15 7.44
N MET A 351 1.60 5.58 6.20
CA MET A 351 2.77 5.18 5.41
C MET A 351 4.04 5.96 5.76
N ILE A 352 3.91 7.08 6.49
CA ILE A 352 5.04 7.91 6.88
C ILE A 352 5.62 7.39 8.22
N PRO A 353 6.93 7.10 8.30
CA PRO A 353 7.56 6.68 9.54
C PRO A 353 7.31 7.66 10.68
N GLY A 354 6.86 7.15 11.84
CA GLY A 354 6.57 7.96 13.03
C GLY A 354 5.20 8.65 13.05
N MET A 355 4.40 8.61 11.97
CA MET A 355 3.04 9.17 11.91
C MET A 355 1.93 8.11 12.04
N ASN A 356 2.26 6.85 12.18
CA ASN A 356 1.33 5.73 12.37
C ASN A 356 0.46 5.82 13.65
N LYS A 357 0.83 6.70 14.59
CA LYS A 357 0.16 6.89 15.89
C LYS A 357 -0.84 8.06 15.92
N ILE A 358 -1.17 8.64 14.78
CA ILE A 358 -2.16 9.74 14.74
C ILE A 358 -3.54 9.15 15.00
N ASP A 359 -4.24 9.76 15.97
CA ASP A 359 -5.59 9.36 16.36
C ASP A 359 -6.57 9.48 15.18
N ASP A 360 -7.37 8.44 14.96
CA ASP A 360 -8.39 8.40 13.90
C ASP A 360 -9.42 9.54 14.05
N GLY A 361 -9.63 10.04 15.26
CA GLY A 361 -10.46 11.22 15.53
C GLY A 361 -9.87 12.50 14.89
N MET A 362 -8.56 12.71 15.01
CA MET A 362 -7.86 13.82 14.36
C MET A 362 -7.90 13.71 12.83
N LEU A 363 -7.77 12.51 12.29
CA LEU A 363 -7.85 12.27 10.85
C LEU A 363 -9.24 12.58 10.29
N LYS A 364 -10.31 12.11 10.96
CA LYS A 364 -11.70 12.42 10.60
C LYS A 364 -12.00 13.92 10.69
N GLN A 365 -11.47 14.62 11.71
CA GLN A 365 -11.60 16.08 11.82
C GLN A 365 -10.88 16.79 10.66
N GLY A 366 -9.68 16.35 10.29
CA GLY A 366 -8.95 16.87 9.15
C GLY A 366 -9.73 16.70 7.84
N GLU A 367 -10.25 15.51 7.56
CA GLU A 367 -11.08 15.24 6.37
C GLU A 367 -12.36 16.08 6.34
N ALA A 368 -13.02 16.26 7.48
CA ALA A 368 -14.20 17.13 7.60
C ALA A 368 -13.85 18.60 7.32
N GLN A 369 -12.70 19.06 7.81
CA GLN A 369 -12.20 20.41 7.55
C GLN A 369 -11.88 20.62 6.07
N LEU A 370 -11.26 19.65 5.42
CA LEU A 370 -10.99 19.69 3.99
C LEU A 370 -12.27 19.76 3.15
N LYS A 371 -13.30 18.98 3.48
CA LYS A 371 -14.61 19.05 2.82
C LYS A 371 -15.25 20.44 2.97
N ARG A 372 -15.12 21.07 4.13
CA ARG A 372 -15.62 22.45 4.36
C ARG A 372 -14.89 23.46 3.48
N ILE A 373 -13.57 23.37 3.41
CA ILE A 373 -12.75 24.25 2.56
C ILE A 373 -13.14 24.07 1.09
N GLU A 374 -13.29 22.83 0.63
CA GLU A 374 -13.72 22.50 -0.73
C GLU A 374 -15.09 23.11 -1.08
N ALA A 375 -16.07 23.02 -0.16
CA ALA A 375 -17.39 23.61 -0.33
C ALA A 375 -17.32 25.15 -0.44
N MET A 376 -16.50 25.81 0.38
CA MET A 376 -16.31 27.25 0.33
C MET A 376 -15.62 27.68 -0.98
N ILE A 377 -14.58 26.99 -1.42
CA ILE A 377 -13.92 27.28 -2.69
C ILE A 377 -14.86 26.99 -3.88
N GLY A 378 -15.69 25.92 -3.78
CA GLY A 378 -16.75 25.63 -4.75
C GLY A 378 -17.75 26.75 -4.94
N SER A 379 -18.00 27.54 -3.86
CA SER A 379 -18.92 28.68 -3.84
C SER A 379 -18.27 30.01 -4.34
N MET A 380 -16.97 30.03 -4.62
CA MET A 380 -16.26 31.16 -5.20
C MET A 380 -16.49 31.24 -6.70
N THR A 381 -16.47 32.47 -7.25
CA THR A 381 -16.34 32.69 -8.69
C THR A 381 -14.92 32.34 -9.17
N GLN A 382 -14.74 32.20 -10.49
CA GLN A 382 -13.41 31.94 -11.05
C GLN A 382 -12.43 33.06 -10.69
N GLU A 383 -12.85 34.31 -10.83
CA GLU A 383 -12.03 35.50 -10.46
C GLU A 383 -11.58 35.48 -8.98
N GLU A 384 -12.47 35.04 -8.08
CA GLU A 384 -12.17 34.97 -6.64
C GLU A 384 -11.22 33.81 -6.28
N ARG A 385 -11.22 32.73 -7.08
CA ARG A 385 -10.27 31.61 -6.92
C ARG A 385 -8.89 32.01 -7.42
N GLU A 386 -8.82 32.70 -8.55
CA GLU A 386 -7.59 33.12 -9.18
C GLU A 386 -6.94 34.33 -8.49
N ASN A 387 -7.75 35.17 -7.83
CA ASN A 387 -7.28 36.36 -7.11
C ASN A 387 -7.75 36.40 -5.65
N PRO A 388 -7.03 35.71 -4.75
CA PRO A 388 -7.37 35.67 -3.31
C PRO A 388 -7.37 37.03 -2.61
N ASP A 389 -6.67 38.02 -3.14
CA ASP A 389 -6.56 39.37 -2.55
C ASP A 389 -7.88 40.15 -2.66
N LEU A 390 -8.75 39.79 -3.62
CA LEU A 390 -10.15 40.31 -3.68
C LEU A 390 -10.94 39.93 -2.44
N LEU A 391 -10.70 38.72 -1.89
CA LEU A 391 -11.40 38.28 -0.69
C LEU A 391 -10.88 38.99 0.57
N ALA A 392 -9.60 39.34 0.58
CA ALA A 392 -9.01 40.10 1.69
C ALA A 392 -9.61 41.53 1.78
N SER A 393 -9.78 42.17 0.62
CA SER A 393 -10.27 43.56 0.54
C SER A 393 -11.80 43.71 0.66
N GLN A 394 -12.59 42.67 0.32
CA GLN A 394 -14.05 42.76 0.18
C GLN A 394 -14.81 41.80 1.11
N PRO A 395 -15.23 42.24 2.33
CA PRO A 395 -15.98 41.41 3.31
C PRO A 395 -17.32 40.88 2.79
N SER A 396 -17.96 41.62 1.87
CA SER A 396 -19.24 41.21 1.25
C SER A 396 -19.12 39.92 0.46
N ARG A 397 -18.02 39.72 -0.28
CA ARG A 397 -17.72 38.50 -1.03
C ARG A 397 -17.55 37.30 -0.08
N ARG A 398 -16.80 37.45 1.02
CA ARG A 398 -16.63 36.41 2.03
C ARG A 398 -17.96 35.97 2.65
N ARG A 399 -18.86 36.92 2.97
CA ARG A 399 -20.23 36.62 3.49
C ARG A 399 -21.04 35.83 2.47
N ARG A 400 -21.01 36.23 1.20
CA ARG A 400 -21.71 35.53 0.11
C ARG A 400 -21.20 34.10 -0.06
N ILE A 401 -19.90 33.89 -0.08
CA ILE A 401 -19.24 32.56 -0.21
C ILE A 401 -19.63 31.69 0.98
N ALA A 402 -19.52 32.19 2.20
CA ALA A 402 -19.92 31.48 3.42
C ALA A 402 -21.40 31.05 3.37
N LYS A 403 -22.31 31.97 3.00
CA LYS A 403 -23.72 31.65 2.85
C LYS A 403 -23.98 30.61 1.76
N GLY A 404 -23.35 30.75 0.60
CA GLY A 404 -23.50 29.82 -0.54
C GLY A 404 -22.98 28.41 -0.26
N SER A 405 -21.98 28.28 0.60
CA SER A 405 -21.42 27.00 1.03
C SER A 405 -22.08 26.41 2.28
N GLY A 406 -23.08 27.09 2.88
CA GLY A 406 -23.74 26.62 4.10
C GLY A 406 -22.92 26.80 5.39
N HIS A 407 -21.93 27.72 5.40
CA HIS A 407 -21.03 27.96 6.52
C HIS A 407 -21.17 29.37 7.09
N LYS A 408 -20.58 29.59 8.26
CA LYS A 408 -20.59 30.91 8.92
C LYS A 408 -19.53 31.83 8.31
N PRO A 409 -19.75 33.17 8.28
CA PRO A 409 -18.75 34.11 7.77
C PRO A 409 -17.35 33.96 8.40
N GLY A 410 -17.28 33.73 9.70
CA GLY A 410 -16.02 33.51 10.40
C GLY A 410 -15.26 32.24 9.99
N ASP A 411 -15.92 31.26 9.39
CA ASP A 411 -15.25 30.07 8.85
C ASP A 411 -14.52 30.43 7.56
N MET A 412 -15.08 31.31 6.72
CA MET A 412 -14.41 31.81 5.52
C MET A 412 -13.21 32.70 5.87
N ASP A 413 -13.31 33.51 6.93
CA ASP A 413 -12.19 34.33 7.41
C ASP A 413 -11.01 33.46 7.87
N LYS A 414 -11.30 32.32 8.53
CA LYS A 414 -10.26 31.32 8.90
C LYS A 414 -9.62 30.69 7.68
N VAL A 415 -10.42 30.23 6.70
CA VAL A 415 -9.90 29.63 5.46
C VAL A 415 -8.97 30.61 4.73
N LEU A 416 -9.36 31.89 4.64
CA LEU A 416 -8.52 32.90 4.01
C LEU A 416 -7.21 33.13 4.79
N ALA A 417 -7.28 33.19 6.12
CA ALA A 417 -6.09 33.38 6.96
C ALA A 417 -5.13 32.17 6.86
N ASP A 418 -5.65 30.95 6.87
CA ASP A 418 -4.86 29.73 6.75
C ASP A 418 -4.24 29.60 5.34
N PHE A 419 -4.98 29.97 4.30
CA PHE A 419 -4.48 30.05 2.94
C PHE A 419 -3.32 31.06 2.79
N GLN A 420 -3.45 32.26 3.38
CA GLN A 420 -2.41 33.28 3.35
C GLN A 420 -1.14 32.84 4.09
N LYS A 421 -1.29 32.17 5.24
CA LYS A 421 -0.14 31.56 5.97
C LYS A 421 0.58 30.52 5.11
N MET A 422 -0.19 29.62 4.48
CA MET A 422 0.37 28.59 3.61
C MET A 422 1.06 29.23 2.39
N ARG A 423 0.46 30.21 1.72
CA ARG A 423 1.07 30.95 0.61
C ARG A 423 2.39 31.62 1.02
N GLY A 424 2.41 32.24 2.21
CA GLY A 424 3.63 32.85 2.77
C GLY A 424 4.72 31.82 3.05
N PHE A 425 4.36 30.68 3.61
CA PHE A 425 5.29 29.57 3.86
C PHE A 425 5.87 29.01 2.56
N MET A 426 5.05 28.78 1.54
CA MET A 426 5.50 28.29 0.22
C MET A 426 6.43 29.30 -0.47
N GLN A 427 6.15 30.59 -0.37
CA GLN A 427 7.03 31.65 -0.89
C GLN A 427 8.39 31.69 -0.17
N GLN A 428 8.41 31.43 1.12
CA GLN A 428 9.65 31.38 1.90
C GLN A 428 10.50 30.17 1.51
N MET A 429 9.86 29.01 1.27
CA MET A 429 10.55 27.80 0.79
C MET A 429 11.13 27.99 -0.62
N SER A 430 10.40 28.64 -1.54
CA SER A 430 10.87 28.87 -2.92
C SER A 430 12.09 29.82 -3.00
N ARG A 431 12.27 30.70 -2.00
CA ARG A 431 13.42 31.63 -1.90
C ARG A 431 14.66 31.04 -1.21
N GLY A 432 14.68 29.71 -0.95
CA GLY A 432 15.87 29.04 -0.38
C GLY A 432 16.03 29.21 1.14
N GLY A 433 15.00 29.67 1.85
CA GLY A 433 14.99 29.76 3.30
C GLY A 433 14.74 28.38 3.91
N GLY A 434 15.80 27.73 4.40
CA GLY A 434 15.69 26.50 5.19
C GLY A 434 14.82 26.76 6.43
N MET A 435 14.01 25.76 6.82
CA MET A 435 13.18 25.82 8.03
C MET A 435 14.00 26.11 9.27
N PRO A 436 13.73 27.17 10.06
CA PRO A 436 14.27 27.28 11.39
C PRO A 436 13.56 26.26 12.31
N GLY A 437 14.23 25.20 12.71
CA GLY A 437 13.85 24.41 13.88
C GLY A 437 13.32 23.01 13.70
N MET A 438 13.38 22.38 12.52
CA MET A 438 13.07 20.93 12.38
C MET A 438 14.16 20.18 11.60
N PRO A 439 15.07 19.46 12.26
CA PRO A 439 15.97 18.54 11.58
C PRO A 439 15.16 17.31 11.09
N GLY A 440 15.11 17.09 9.76
CA GLY A 440 14.65 15.83 9.19
C GLY A 440 13.37 15.84 8.35
N MET A 441 12.71 16.97 8.08
CA MET A 441 11.42 17.00 7.37
C MET A 441 11.51 17.51 5.91
N GLY A 442 12.61 17.18 5.21
CA GLY A 442 12.84 17.53 3.80
C GLY A 442 12.20 16.58 2.77
N GLY A 443 11.33 15.67 3.17
CA GLY A 443 10.88 14.56 2.31
C GLY A 443 9.39 14.24 2.30
N LEU A 444 8.48 15.21 2.54
CA LEU A 444 7.05 14.92 2.36
C LEU A 444 6.66 15.05 0.87
N PRO A 445 6.10 14.00 0.23
CA PRO A 445 5.59 14.07 -1.14
C PRO A 445 4.40 15.05 -1.19
N GLY A 446 4.56 16.11 -2.00
CA GLY A 446 3.58 17.19 -2.10
C GLY A 446 3.97 18.47 -1.36
N MET A 447 5.05 18.49 -0.57
CA MET A 447 5.60 19.67 0.09
C MET A 447 7.13 19.80 -0.16
N GLY A 448 7.57 19.84 -1.42
CA GLY A 448 8.88 20.35 -1.79
C GLY A 448 10.07 19.40 -1.74
N GLY A 449 9.87 18.09 -1.81
CA GLY A 449 10.95 17.11 -1.88
C GLY A 449 10.79 16.11 -3.02
N PHE A 450 10.88 16.54 -4.30
CA PHE A 450 11.01 15.60 -5.41
C PHE A 450 12.48 15.16 -5.58
N PRO A 451 12.76 13.85 -5.76
CA PRO A 451 14.09 13.37 -6.13
C PRO A 451 14.39 13.85 -7.56
N GLY A 452 15.27 14.81 -7.70
CA GLY A 452 15.68 15.38 -8.99
C GLY A 452 16.08 16.84 -8.93
N MET A 453 15.88 17.56 -7.83
CA MET A 453 16.20 18.98 -7.67
C MET A 453 17.40 19.25 -6.76
N GLY A 454 18.37 18.36 -6.72
CA GLY A 454 19.71 18.65 -6.24
C GLY A 454 20.54 19.19 -7.40
N GLY A 455 20.53 20.51 -7.65
CA GLY A 455 21.54 21.14 -8.48
C GLY A 455 22.94 20.85 -7.91
N PRO A 456 24.00 20.79 -8.71
CA PRO A 456 25.33 20.47 -8.24
C PRO A 456 25.83 21.58 -7.30
N GLN A 457 25.71 21.38 -6.00
CA GLN A 457 26.40 22.18 -5.04
C GLN A 457 27.89 21.82 -5.10
N GLN A 458 28.64 22.77 -5.66
CA GLN A 458 30.06 22.81 -5.73
C GLN A 458 30.71 22.42 -4.40
N ALA A 459 31.38 21.29 -4.40
CA ALA A 459 32.43 21.00 -3.45
C ALA A 459 33.60 21.95 -3.67
N ALA A 460 33.60 23.10 -3.01
CA ALA A 460 34.76 23.96 -2.89
C ALA A 460 34.64 24.83 -1.63
N LYS A 461 35.03 24.31 -0.49
CA LYS A 461 35.61 25.14 0.58
C LYS A 461 36.83 24.43 1.16
N ALA A 462 37.93 24.86 0.57
CA ALA A 462 39.28 25.01 1.09
C ALA A 462 39.55 24.53 2.53
N TYR A 463 40.37 23.50 2.58
CA TYR A 463 41.24 23.16 3.71
C TYR A 463 42.12 24.34 4.05
N LYS A 464 41.99 24.96 5.23
CA LYS A 464 42.94 25.89 5.80
C LYS A 464 43.95 25.11 6.64
N PRO A 465 45.25 25.13 6.33
CA PRO A 465 46.24 24.45 7.14
C PRO A 465 46.46 25.21 8.46
N ALA A 466 46.56 24.42 9.54
CA ALA A 466 46.83 24.91 10.89
C ALA A 466 48.18 25.67 10.96
N LYS A 467 48.17 26.86 11.55
CA LYS A 467 49.39 27.67 11.84
C LYS A 467 50.28 26.90 12.80
N LYS A 468 51.53 26.63 12.38
CA LYS A 468 52.65 26.19 13.20
C LYS A 468 52.88 27.22 14.33
N ARG A 469 52.75 26.82 15.58
CA ARG A 469 53.29 27.56 16.73
C ARG A 469 54.82 27.43 16.71
N LYS A 470 55.51 28.56 16.64
CA LYS A 470 56.96 28.69 16.81
C LYS A 470 57.28 28.36 18.28
N GLY A 471 58.18 27.42 18.45
CA GLY A 471 58.77 27.13 19.75
C GLY A 471 59.73 28.24 20.15
N PHE A 472 59.71 28.52 21.44
CA PHE A 472 60.81 29.25 22.11
C PHE A 472 61.84 28.23 22.55
N GLY A 473 63.10 28.52 22.24
CA GLY A 473 64.24 27.73 22.62
C GLY A 473 64.90 28.24 23.90
N GLN A 474 65.90 27.46 24.32
CA GLN A 474 66.97 27.74 25.34
C GLN A 474 66.54 27.51 26.80
N LEU A 475 66.95 26.47 27.41
CA LEU A 475 68.28 26.19 28.01
C LEU A 475 68.37 24.69 28.32
#